data_b19e67cc08a865b0d1c08c547390e6cd
#
_entry.id   b19e67cc08a865b0d1c08c547390e6cd
#
_cell.length_a   1.000
_cell.length_b   1.000
_cell.length_c   1.000
_cell.angle_alpha   90.00
_cell.angle_beta   90.00
_cell.angle_gamma   90.00
#
_symmetry.space_group_name_H-M   'P 1'
#
loop_
_entity.id
_entity.type
_entity.pdbx_description
1 polymer ?
#
loop_
_entity_poly.entity_id
_entity_poly.type
_entity_poly.pdbx_seq_one_letter_code
_entity_poly.pdbx_strand_id
1 'polypeptide(L)'
;MAEMGTRTRGAHLTGTAAPSASRKEEASLATPMIAQYLEIKAANADCLLFYRMGDFYELFFEDAEIASRALGITLTKRGKHLGQDIPMCGVPVHAADDYLQRLIGQGHRVAVCEQIEDPAEAKKRGPKAVVRRDVVRLVTPGTITEENLLDARAHNFLTALFRSP
;
A
#
# COMPACT_ATOMS: atom_id res chain seq x y z
N MET A 1 -58.36 12.97 -16.98
CA MET A 1 -57.22 13.73 -16.47
C MET A 1 -56.31 12.73 -15.80
N ALA A 2 -55.18 12.42 -16.45
CA ALA A 2 -54.28 11.38 -16.02
C ALA A 2 -53.09 12.02 -15.30
N GLU A 3 -52.82 11.61 -14.06
CA GLU A 3 -51.60 11.94 -13.35
C GLU A 3 -50.59 10.81 -13.54
N MET A 4 -49.45 11.19 -14.12
CA MET A 4 -48.34 10.32 -14.40
C MET A 4 -47.34 10.40 -13.24
N GLY A 5 -47.34 9.39 -12.37
CA GLY A 5 -46.37 9.25 -11.28
C GLY A 5 -45.02 8.72 -11.78
N THR A 6 -44.00 9.54 -11.73
CA THR A 6 -42.63 9.18 -12.05
C THR A 6 -41.95 8.48 -10.87
N ARG A 7 -41.71 7.17 -10.97
CA ARG A 7 -40.92 6.41 -10.01
C ARG A 7 -39.44 6.58 -10.33
N THR A 8 -38.71 7.30 -9.53
CA THR A 8 -37.23 7.34 -9.53
C THR A 8 -36.70 6.07 -8.83
N ARG A 9 -36.06 5.20 -9.57
CA ARG A 9 -35.32 4.05 -9.01
C ARG A 9 -33.97 4.55 -8.53
N GLY A 10 -33.73 4.46 -7.22
CA GLY A 10 -32.42 4.65 -6.62
C GLY A 10 -31.47 3.54 -7.04
N ALA A 11 -30.36 3.90 -7.67
CA ALA A 11 -29.29 2.98 -8.00
C ALA A 11 -28.40 2.76 -6.76
N HIS A 12 -28.39 1.53 -6.29
CA HIS A 12 -27.51 1.04 -5.23
C HIS A 12 -26.14 0.74 -5.87
N LEU A 13 -25.16 1.62 -5.66
CA LEU A 13 -23.79 1.39 -6.12
C LEU A 13 -22.97 0.75 -4.98
N THR A 14 -23.07 -0.57 -4.86
CA THR A 14 -22.03 -1.39 -4.19
C THR A 14 -21.19 -2.01 -5.30
N GLY A 15 -20.18 -1.26 -5.75
CA GLY A 15 -19.23 -1.74 -6.75
C GLY A 15 -17.90 -2.07 -6.14
N THR A 16 -17.77 -3.26 -5.55
CA THR A 16 -16.46 -3.89 -5.38
C THR A 16 -16.03 -4.37 -6.77
N ALA A 17 -15.24 -3.57 -7.46
CA ALA A 17 -14.76 -3.94 -8.79
C ALA A 17 -13.84 -5.15 -8.68
N ALA A 18 -14.26 -6.28 -9.24
CA ALA A 18 -13.39 -7.43 -9.45
C ALA A 18 -12.20 -7.02 -10.34
N PRO A 19 -10.98 -7.50 -10.06
CA PRO A 19 -9.81 -7.17 -10.86
C PRO A 19 -10.02 -7.60 -12.31
N SER A 20 -9.71 -6.68 -13.25
CA SER A 20 -9.83 -6.93 -14.68
C SER A 20 -8.96 -8.13 -15.13
N ALA A 21 -9.35 -8.83 -16.19
CA ALA A 21 -8.64 -10.01 -16.71
C ALA A 21 -7.15 -9.71 -16.99
N SER A 22 -6.81 -8.49 -17.44
CA SER A 22 -5.43 -8.07 -17.70
C SER A 22 -4.55 -8.07 -16.43
N ARG A 23 -5.08 -7.66 -15.27
CA ARG A 23 -4.34 -7.68 -14.00
C ARG A 23 -4.05 -9.10 -13.51
N LYS A 24 -4.93 -10.07 -13.81
CA LYS A 24 -4.68 -11.49 -13.47
C LYS A 24 -3.61 -12.10 -14.35
N GLU A 25 -3.52 -11.72 -15.61
CA GLU A 25 -2.47 -12.17 -16.54
C GLU A 25 -1.11 -11.56 -16.17
N GLU A 26 -1.05 -10.29 -15.83
CA GLU A 26 0.17 -9.62 -15.36
C GLU A 26 0.72 -10.26 -14.06
N ALA A 27 -0.14 -10.57 -13.11
CA ALA A 27 0.24 -11.28 -11.88
C ALA A 27 0.76 -12.70 -12.15
N SER A 28 0.29 -13.37 -13.21
CA SER A 28 0.73 -14.71 -13.62
C SER A 28 2.17 -14.74 -14.15
N LEU A 29 2.68 -13.63 -14.67
CA LEU A 29 4.05 -13.48 -15.18
C LEU A 29 5.04 -12.95 -14.12
N ALA A 30 4.53 -12.55 -12.95
CA ALA A 30 5.34 -12.05 -11.85
C ALA A 30 5.94 -13.19 -11.03
N THR A 31 7.08 -12.92 -10.39
CA THR A 31 7.55 -13.83 -9.33
C THR A 31 6.51 -13.87 -8.19
N PRO A 32 6.43 -14.99 -7.43
CA PRO A 32 5.44 -15.09 -6.34
C PRO A 32 5.47 -13.92 -5.35
N MET A 33 6.64 -13.37 -5.08
CA MET A 33 6.80 -12.19 -4.21
C MET A 33 6.22 -10.93 -4.85
N ILE A 34 6.49 -10.68 -6.11
CA ILE A 34 5.95 -9.52 -6.84
C ILE A 34 4.43 -9.66 -7.03
N ALA A 35 3.93 -10.87 -7.26
CA ALA A 35 2.48 -11.12 -7.33
C ALA A 35 1.79 -10.75 -6.00
N GLN A 36 2.35 -11.17 -4.85
CA GLN A 36 1.83 -10.79 -3.53
C GLN A 36 1.90 -9.26 -3.31
N TYR A 37 3.01 -8.62 -3.71
CA TYR A 37 3.14 -7.17 -3.62
C TYR A 37 2.05 -6.44 -4.42
N LEU A 38 1.84 -6.84 -5.67
CA LEU A 38 0.84 -6.23 -6.55
C LEU A 38 -0.60 -6.41 -6.03
N GLU A 39 -0.90 -7.57 -5.44
CA GLU A 39 -2.19 -7.84 -4.82
C GLU A 39 -2.44 -6.89 -3.63
N ILE A 40 -1.48 -6.79 -2.71
CA ILE A 40 -1.58 -5.90 -1.55
C ILE A 40 -1.63 -4.43 -1.98
N LYS A 41 -0.81 -4.04 -2.97
CA LYS A 41 -0.83 -2.68 -3.52
C LYS A 41 -2.16 -2.33 -4.18
N ALA A 42 -2.77 -3.26 -4.89
CA ALA A 42 -4.09 -3.03 -5.50
C ALA A 42 -5.19 -2.76 -4.47
N ALA A 43 -5.10 -3.35 -3.28
CA ALA A 43 -6.01 -3.09 -2.17
C ALA A 43 -5.72 -1.75 -1.45
N ASN A 44 -4.52 -1.18 -1.65
CA ASN A 44 -4.04 0.05 -1.00
C ASN A 44 -3.46 1.02 -2.05
N ALA A 45 -4.17 1.24 -3.14
CA ALA A 45 -3.66 1.91 -4.34
C ALA A 45 -3.22 3.36 -4.08
N ASP A 46 -3.84 4.04 -3.14
CA ASP A 46 -3.61 5.44 -2.75
C ASP A 46 -2.52 5.63 -1.67
N CYS A 47 -1.87 4.53 -1.23
CA CYS A 47 -0.82 4.55 -0.22
C CYS A 47 0.52 4.12 -0.82
N LEU A 48 1.62 4.70 -0.37
CA LEU A 48 2.95 4.13 -0.57
C LEU A 48 3.05 2.86 0.27
N LEU A 49 3.43 1.75 -0.35
CA LEU A 49 3.46 0.44 0.33
C LEU A 49 4.87 0.17 0.90
N PHE A 50 5.00 0.27 2.22
CA PHE A 50 6.18 -0.21 2.96
C PHE A 50 6.10 -1.72 3.10
N TYR A 51 6.74 -2.44 2.20
CA TYR A 51 6.64 -3.90 2.12
C TYR A 51 7.82 -4.57 2.83
N ARG A 52 7.58 -5.24 3.96
CA ARG A 52 8.62 -5.87 4.80
C ARG A 52 9.41 -6.95 4.06
N MET A 53 10.72 -6.75 3.95
CA MET A 53 11.68 -7.69 3.37
C MET A 53 12.90 -7.82 4.30
N GLY A 54 12.86 -8.78 5.22
CA GLY A 54 13.91 -8.93 6.24
C GLY A 54 14.01 -7.68 7.12
N ASP A 55 15.16 -7.03 7.12
CA ASP A 55 15.44 -5.83 7.93
C ASP A 55 15.11 -4.51 7.22
N PHE A 56 14.44 -4.58 6.08
CA PHE A 56 14.04 -3.42 5.29
C PHE A 56 12.53 -3.41 5.02
N TYR A 57 11.99 -2.20 4.83
CA TYR A 57 10.79 -1.97 4.05
C TYR A 57 11.21 -1.59 2.64
N GLU A 58 10.85 -2.41 1.67
CA GLU A 58 11.13 -2.15 0.26
C GLU A 58 9.86 -1.60 -0.42
N LEU A 59 10.07 -0.65 -1.32
CA LEU A 59 9.05 -0.09 -2.19
C LEU A 59 9.42 -0.40 -3.63
N PHE A 60 8.42 -0.67 -4.45
CA PHE A 60 8.62 -1.06 -5.84
C PHE A 60 7.81 -0.18 -6.79
N PHE A 61 8.16 -0.20 -8.07
CA PHE A 61 7.48 0.50 -9.15
C PHE A 61 7.36 2.02 -8.86
N GLU A 62 6.21 2.58 -9.10
CA GLU A 62 5.92 4.01 -8.89
C GLU A 62 6.13 4.44 -7.44
N ASP A 63 5.79 3.59 -6.46
CA ASP A 63 6.00 3.88 -5.05
C ASP A 63 7.49 4.10 -4.75
N ALA A 64 8.39 3.32 -5.38
CA ALA A 64 9.82 3.49 -5.22
C ALA A 64 10.31 4.82 -5.79
N GLU A 65 9.80 5.22 -6.94
CA GLU A 65 10.17 6.49 -7.57
C GLU A 65 9.71 7.70 -6.74
N ILE A 66 8.47 7.63 -6.22
CA ILE A 66 7.91 8.68 -5.36
C ILE A 66 8.71 8.77 -4.05
N ALA A 67 8.90 7.64 -3.36
CA ALA A 67 9.58 7.60 -2.09
C ALA A 67 11.06 8.00 -2.21
N SER A 68 11.76 7.53 -3.26
CA SER A 68 13.14 7.91 -3.51
C SER A 68 13.30 9.43 -3.65
N ARG A 69 12.43 10.10 -4.39
CA ARG A 69 12.44 11.56 -4.54
C ARG A 69 12.08 12.27 -3.24
N ALA A 70 11.01 11.84 -2.57
CA ALA A 70 10.51 12.48 -1.35
C ALA A 70 11.50 12.36 -0.18
N LEU A 71 12.20 11.24 -0.09
CA LEU A 71 13.12 10.95 1.00
C LEU A 71 14.59 11.26 0.68
N GLY A 72 14.93 11.45 -0.60
CA GLY A 72 16.32 11.61 -1.05
C GLY A 72 17.14 10.34 -0.90
N ILE A 73 16.54 9.15 -1.05
CA ILE A 73 17.20 7.84 -0.95
C ILE A 73 17.44 7.25 -2.34
N THR A 74 18.39 6.33 -2.42
CA THR A 74 18.82 5.72 -3.69
C THR A 74 17.69 4.91 -4.32
N LEU A 75 17.36 5.22 -5.58
CA LEU A 75 16.56 4.38 -6.44
C LEU A 75 17.45 3.34 -7.12
N THR A 76 17.12 2.08 -6.99
CA THR A 76 17.82 0.95 -7.60
C THR A 76 16.83 0.08 -8.39
N LYS A 77 17.24 -1.13 -8.77
CA LYS A 77 16.43 -2.07 -9.54
C LYS A 77 16.47 -3.44 -8.90
N ARG A 78 15.34 -4.15 -8.92
CA ARG A 78 15.26 -5.52 -8.41
C ARG A 78 14.49 -6.44 -9.36
N GLY A 79 15.23 -7.15 -10.19
CA GLY A 79 14.64 -8.10 -11.13
C GLY A 79 13.86 -7.41 -12.26
N LYS A 80 13.04 -8.20 -12.94
CA LYS A 80 12.23 -7.75 -14.08
C LYS A 80 10.78 -8.19 -13.93
N HIS A 81 9.88 -7.35 -14.41
CA HIS A 81 8.47 -7.67 -14.60
C HIS A 81 8.04 -7.23 -16.01
N LEU A 82 7.41 -8.13 -16.76
CA LEU A 82 7.02 -7.89 -18.17
C LEU A 82 8.19 -7.40 -19.05
N GLY A 83 9.41 -7.94 -18.79
CA GLY A 83 10.62 -7.57 -19.53
C GLY A 83 11.28 -6.26 -19.13
N GLN A 84 10.65 -5.46 -18.25
CA GLN A 84 11.20 -4.20 -17.75
C GLN A 84 11.81 -4.36 -16.37
N ASP A 85 12.85 -3.58 -16.08
CA ASP A 85 13.46 -3.53 -14.75
C ASP A 85 12.46 -2.96 -13.74
N ILE A 86 12.37 -3.57 -12.55
CA ILE A 86 11.51 -3.09 -11.47
C ILE A 86 12.28 -2.04 -10.66
N PRO A 87 11.87 -0.76 -10.67
CA PRO A 87 12.43 0.24 -9.79
C PRO A 87 12.19 -0.16 -8.33
N MET A 88 13.18 0.05 -7.47
CA MET A 88 13.11 -0.28 -6.06
C MET A 88 13.90 0.72 -5.22
N CYS A 89 13.37 1.07 -4.06
CA CYS A 89 14.13 1.68 -2.97
C CYS A 89 13.75 0.99 -1.65
N GLY A 90 14.53 1.24 -0.60
CA GLY A 90 14.27 0.61 0.69
C GLY A 90 14.74 1.48 1.85
N VAL A 91 14.06 1.32 2.98
CA VAL A 91 14.41 1.97 4.25
C VAL A 91 14.62 0.91 5.32
N PRO A 92 15.65 1.05 6.19
CA PRO A 92 15.85 0.12 7.29
C PRO A 92 14.67 0.16 8.27
N VAL A 93 14.27 -1.00 8.77
CA VAL A 93 13.13 -1.09 9.72
C VAL A 93 13.36 -0.29 10.98
N HIS A 94 14.59 -0.31 11.52
CA HIS A 94 14.93 0.43 12.74
C HIS A 94 14.87 1.96 12.58
N ALA A 95 14.87 2.46 11.34
CA ALA A 95 14.76 3.89 11.03
C ALA A 95 13.42 4.24 10.36
N ALA A 96 12.49 3.31 10.27
CA ALA A 96 11.25 3.46 9.50
C ALA A 96 10.41 4.65 9.98
N ASP A 97 10.35 4.92 11.28
CA ASP A 97 9.56 6.01 11.85
C ASP A 97 10.02 7.39 11.34
N ASP A 98 11.33 7.62 11.22
CA ASP A 98 11.87 8.88 10.68
C ASP A 98 11.46 9.07 9.21
N TYR A 99 11.50 8.01 8.43
CA TYR A 99 11.07 8.04 7.03
C TYR A 99 9.55 8.21 6.89
N LEU A 100 8.77 7.54 7.75
CA LEU A 100 7.32 7.71 7.83
C LEU A 100 6.96 9.16 8.13
N GLN A 101 7.57 9.76 9.16
CA GLN A 101 7.34 11.16 9.53
C GLN A 101 7.59 12.10 8.36
N ARG A 102 8.69 11.90 7.61
CA ARG A 102 9.03 12.72 6.45
C ARG A 102 8.03 12.57 5.31
N LEU A 103 7.55 11.35 5.02
CA LEU A 103 6.53 11.11 3.99
C LEU A 103 5.18 11.70 4.38
N ILE A 104 4.75 11.48 5.61
CA ILE A 104 3.49 12.00 6.13
C ILE A 104 3.50 13.53 6.17
N GLY A 105 4.63 14.14 6.59
CA GLY A 105 4.80 15.59 6.56
C GLY A 105 4.73 16.22 5.16
N GLN A 106 4.97 15.42 4.11
CA GLN A 106 4.81 15.80 2.70
C GLN A 106 3.40 15.47 2.14
N GLY A 107 2.49 14.99 2.98
CA GLY A 107 1.12 14.67 2.59
C GLY A 107 0.91 13.27 2.01
N HIS A 108 1.95 12.41 1.99
CA HIS A 108 1.80 11.04 1.54
C HIS A 108 1.05 10.18 2.57
N ARG A 109 0.37 9.14 2.07
CA ARG A 109 -0.23 8.08 2.88
C ARG A 109 0.65 6.85 2.75
N VAL A 110 0.85 6.11 3.84
CA VAL A 110 1.71 4.92 3.85
C VAL A 110 0.94 3.74 4.42
N ALA A 111 0.96 2.62 3.70
CA ALA A 111 0.51 1.32 4.20
C ALA A 111 1.74 0.52 4.66
N VAL A 112 1.80 0.18 5.94
CA VAL A 112 2.88 -0.65 6.50
C VAL A 112 2.46 -2.10 6.44
N CYS A 113 3.20 -2.88 5.67
CA CYS A 113 2.94 -4.28 5.40
C CYS A 113 4.01 -5.16 6.06
N GLU A 114 3.60 -5.98 7.01
CA GLU A 114 4.46 -6.85 7.82
C GLU A 114 4.37 -8.31 7.41
N GLN A 115 5.40 -9.07 7.75
CA GLN A 115 5.38 -10.53 7.71
C GLN A 115 4.47 -11.03 8.84
N ILE A 116 3.38 -11.72 8.48
CA ILE A 116 2.40 -12.24 9.43
C ILE A 116 2.58 -13.75 9.73
N GLU A 117 3.66 -14.33 9.23
CA GLU A 117 4.05 -15.72 9.53
C GLU A 117 5.57 -15.84 9.68
N ASP A 118 6.00 -16.89 10.35
CA ASP A 118 7.42 -17.24 10.45
C ASP A 118 7.96 -17.68 9.08
N PRO A 119 9.10 -17.14 8.63
CA PRO A 119 9.76 -17.61 7.40
C PRO A 119 10.06 -19.12 7.38
N ALA A 120 10.26 -19.76 8.54
CA ALA A 120 10.45 -21.20 8.62
C ALA A 120 9.17 -21.98 8.26
N GLU A 121 8.00 -21.48 8.63
CA GLU A 121 6.71 -22.07 8.24
C GLU A 121 6.46 -21.90 6.74
N ALA A 122 6.81 -20.76 6.16
CA ALA A 122 6.72 -20.56 4.72
C ALA A 122 7.57 -21.60 3.95
N LYS A 123 8.79 -21.86 4.42
CA LYS A 123 9.70 -22.85 3.79
C LYS A 123 9.13 -24.26 3.77
N LYS A 124 8.32 -24.66 4.75
CA LYS A 124 7.66 -25.97 4.79
C LYS A 124 6.66 -26.17 3.65
N ARG A 125 6.10 -25.10 3.09
CA ARG A 125 5.18 -25.14 1.94
C ARG A 125 5.88 -25.37 0.59
N GLY A 126 7.20 -25.36 0.58
CA GLY A 126 8.00 -25.65 -0.61
C GLY A 126 8.89 -24.48 -1.07
N PRO A 127 9.78 -24.73 -2.06
CA PRO A 127 10.82 -23.78 -2.45
C PRO A 127 10.31 -22.50 -3.12
N LYS A 128 9.07 -22.50 -3.61
CA LYS A 128 8.42 -21.32 -4.23
C LYS A 128 7.48 -20.57 -3.28
N ALA A 129 7.36 -21.04 -2.05
CA ALA A 129 6.49 -20.40 -1.08
C ALA A 129 7.06 -19.04 -0.66
N VAL A 130 6.19 -18.05 -0.59
CA VAL A 130 6.49 -16.70 -0.12
C VAL A 130 5.94 -16.54 1.29
N VAL A 131 6.70 -15.90 2.16
CA VAL A 131 6.24 -15.50 3.50
C VAL A 131 4.99 -14.64 3.35
N ARG A 132 3.94 -14.97 4.08
CA ARG A 132 2.69 -14.20 4.07
C ARG A 132 2.90 -12.84 4.67
N ARG A 133 2.31 -11.85 4.03
CA ARG A 133 2.34 -10.46 4.46
C ARG A 133 0.96 -9.87 4.39
N ASP A 134 0.72 -8.90 5.25
CA ASP A 134 -0.52 -8.14 5.24
C ASP A 134 -0.27 -6.72 5.73
N VAL A 135 -1.16 -5.81 5.39
CA VAL A 135 -1.13 -4.43 5.88
C VAL A 135 -1.63 -4.43 7.32
N VAL A 136 -0.74 -4.09 8.23
CA VAL A 136 -1.04 -4.04 9.67
C VAL A 136 -1.36 -2.63 10.14
N ARG A 137 -0.98 -1.61 9.36
CA ARG A 137 -1.15 -0.21 9.74
C ARG A 137 -1.26 0.69 8.51
N LEU A 138 -2.20 1.63 8.56
CA LEU A 138 -2.28 2.76 7.62
C LEU A 138 -1.88 4.04 8.35
N VAL A 139 -0.87 4.73 7.83
CA VAL A 139 -0.39 6.00 8.37
C VAL A 139 -0.75 7.10 7.40
N THR A 140 -1.51 8.06 7.87
CA THR A 140 -1.93 9.23 7.08
C THR A 140 -1.72 10.50 7.91
N PRO A 141 -1.67 11.69 7.28
CA PRO A 141 -1.49 12.94 8.02
C PRO A 141 -2.51 13.14 9.16
N GLY A 142 -3.74 12.62 9.02
CA GLY A 142 -4.79 12.77 10.01
C GLY A 142 -4.95 11.59 11.00
N THR A 143 -4.22 10.48 10.80
CA THR A 143 -4.38 9.26 11.63
C THR A 143 -3.10 8.87 12.36
N ILE A 144 -2.21 9.82 12.59
CA ILE A 144 -0.99 9.61 13.39
C ILE A 144 -1.40 9.50 14.86
N THR A 145 -1.01 8.41 15.50
CA THR A 145 -1.27 8.13 16.93
C THR A 145 0.00 8.06 17.77
N GLU A 146 1.14 7.93 17.12
CA GLU A 146 2.44 7.81 17.76
C GLU A 146 3.03 9.21 18.06
N GLU A 147 3.41 9.44 19.32
CA GLU A 147 3.98 10.72 19.74
C GLU A 147 5.23 11.12 18.97
N ASN A 148 6.07 10.13 18.60
CA ASN A 148 7.30 10.37 17.83
C ASN A 148 7.05 10.79 16.38
N LEU A 149 5.85 10.59 15.85
CA LEU A 149 5.44 11.02 14.51
C LEU A 149 4.69 12.34 14.51
N LEU A 150 4.30 12.86 15.68
CA LEU A 150 3.60 14.13 15.85
C LEU A 150 4.58 15.28 16.05
N ASP A 151 4.36 16.39 15.35
CA ASP A 151 5.06 17.64 15.66
C ASP A 151 4.29 18.37 16.76
N ALA A 152 4.93 18.52 17.93
CA ALA A 152 4.35 19.21 19.08
C ALA A 152 3.99 20.69 18.82
N ARG A 153 4.49 21.28 17.74
CA ARG A 153 4.23 22.67 17.34
C ARG A 153 3.17 22.81 16.25
N ALA A 154 2.70 21.69 15.69
CA ALA A 154 1.72 21.65 14.62
C ALA A 154 0.39 21.05 15.09
N HIS A 155 -0.72 21.60 14.59
CA HIS A 155 -2.01 20.99 14.80
C HIS A 155 -2.17 19.80 13.86
N ASN A 156 -2.61 18.67 14.39
CA ASN A 156 -2.98 17.50 13.60
C ASN A 156 -4.49 17.28 13.74
N PHE A 157 -5.22 17.39 12.62
CA PHE A 157 -6.68 17.30 12.60
C PHE A 157 -7.13 16.02 11.91
N LEU A 158 -8.02 15.27 12.57
CA LEU A 158 -8.82 14.23 11.94
C LEU A 158 -10.24 14.76 11.76
N THR A 159 -10.71 14.80 10.53
CA THR A 159 -12.08 15.19 10.22
C THR A 159 -12.89 13.97 9.76
N ALA A 160 -14.02 13.71 10.40
CA ALA A 160 -14.98 12.71 9.98
C ALA A 160 -16.29 13.39 9.57
N LEU A 161 -16.80 13.06 8.38
CA LEU A 161 -18.10 13.52 7.88
C LEU A 161 -19.05 12.33 7.80
N PHE A 162 -20.15 12.41 8.52
CA PHE A 162 -21.23 11.42 8.46
C PHE A 162 -22.51 12.08 7.93
N ARG A 163 -23.13 11.44 6.93
CA ARG A 163 -24.48 11.81 6.48
C ARG A 163 -25.47 10.78 7.00
N SER A 164 -26.38 11.21 7.84
CA SER A 164 -27.52 10.40 8.27
C SER A 164 -28.42 10.06 7.07
N PRO A 165 -28.99 8.85 7.01
CA PRO A 165 -29.93 8.46 5.97
C PRO A 165 -31.21 9.26 6.02
#